data_13d326894dd08b31f6f339d3fa858751
#
_entry.id   13d326894dd08b31f6f339d3fa858751
#
_cell.length_a   1.000
_cell.length_b   1.000
_cell.length_c   1.000
_cell.angle_alpha   90.00
_cell.angle_beta   90.00
_cell.angle_gamma   90.00
#
_symmetry.space_group_name_H-M   'P 1'
#
loop_
_entity.id
_entity.type
_entity.pdbx_description
1 polymer ?
#
loop_
_entity_poly.entity_id
_entity_poly.type
_entity_poly.pdbx_seq_one_letter_code
_entity_poly.pdbx_strand_id
1 'polypeptide(L)'
;LDLIRDRVIIETQAEQLLACLKTGTVSTNVHLRKLHNFCLSMNWLPWPLIPKRLWPEVRFQPKRAITIEEHQLVLEREKNPERRNFYELCWHLGGSQTDIANLKAEDIDWANQTIAYTRQKTGSIAMIHFGPDIEAILRRLPAEGPLFPYLQTVRCGDRATEFKQGCEGLGIKGVSLHSYRYAWAERAKQCGYPERFAQEALGHNNKAVHRAYARKAKMRLPSLESYERQATEGRIIQLPSQASEAHRPGGFGQSAG
;
A
#
# COMPACT_ATOMS: atom_id res chain seq x y z
N LEU A 1 -11.92 24.24 -18.95
CA LEU A 1 -10.67 25.04 -19.06
C LEU A 1 -10.69 26.02 -20.23
N ASP A 2 -11.58 25.88 -21.19
CA ASP A 2 -11.62 26.70 -22.42
C ASP A 2 -11.77 28.21 -22.12
N LEU A 3 -12.42 28.56 -20.99
CA LEU A 3 -12.57 29.96 -20.55
C LEU A 3 -11.27 30.70 -20.25
N ILE A 4 -10.16 29.96 -20.03
CA ILE A 4 -8.86 30.54 -19.64
C ILE A 4 -7.71 30.04 -20.52
N ARG A 5 -7.97 29.18 -21.51
CA ARG A 5 -6.95 28.51 -22.31
C ARG A 5 -5.99 29.49 -22.99
N ASP A 6 -6.56 30.51 -23.61
CA ASP A 6 -5.83 31.44 -24.48
C ASP A 6 -5.60 32.81 -23.77
N ARG A 7 -5.80 32.85 -22.45
CA ARG A 7 -5.59 34.07 -21.67
C ARG A 7 -4.25 34.10 -20.97
N VAL A 8 -3.68 35.26 -20.91
CA VAL A 8 -2.50 35.51 -20.08
C VAL A 8 -2.89 35.44 -18.61
N ILE A 9 -2.13 34.72 -17.80
CA ILE A 9 -2.52 34.43 -16.40
C ILE A 9 -2.70 35.70 -15.58
N ILE A 10 -1.92 36.76 -15.84
CA ILE A 10 -2.04 38.04 -15.12
C ILE A 10 -3.33 38.80 -15.44
N GLU A 11 -3.93 38.53 -16.59
CA GLU A 11 -5.21 39.14 -17.03
C GLU A 11 -6.42 38.29 -16.63
N THR A 12 -6.18 37.11 -16.06
CA THR A 12 -7.23 36.20 -15.64
C THR A 12 -7.83 36.67 -14.32
N GLN A 13 -9.16 36.79 -14.26
CA GLN A 13 -9.87 37.22 -13.06
C GLN A 13 -10.33 36.01 -12.22
N ALA A 14 -10.59 36.25 -10.94
CA ALA A 14 -11.05 35.24 -9.99
C ALA A 14 -12.30 34.49 -10.46
N GLU A 15 -13.25 35.24 -11.03
CA GLU A 15 -14.54 34.71 -11.51
C GLU A 15 -14.35 33.68 -12.62
N GLN A 16 -13.39 33.91 -13.51
CA GLN A 16 -13.09 32.98 -14.60
C GLN A 16 -12.47 31.67 -14.09
N LEU A 17 -11.54 31.75 -13.12
CA LEU A 17 -10.99 30.57 -12.46
C LEU A 17 -12.06 29.82 -11.67
N LEU A 18 -12.94 30.53 -10.93
CA LEU A 18 -14.02 29.92 -10.17
C LEU A 18 -15.04 29.26 -11.11
N ALA A 19 -15.35 29.84 -12.27
CA ALA A 19 -16.21 29.21 -13.28
C ALA A 19 -15.61 27.90 -13.81
N CYS A 20 -14.28 27.89 -14.10
CA CYS A 20 -13.58 26.67 -14.48
C CYS A 20 -13.60 25.60 -13.37
N LEU A 21 -13.46 26.02 -12.11
CA LEU A 21 -13.49 25.11 -10.95
C LEU A 21 -14.89 24.55 -10.71
N LYS A 22 -15.95 25.33 -10.96
CA LYS A 22 -17.35 24.90 -10.80
C LYS A 22 -17.73 23.81 -11.81
N THR A 23 -17.27 23.92 -13.04
CA THR A 23 -17.55 22.94 -14.11
C THR A 23 -16.48 21.84 -14.23
N GLY A 24 -15.36 22.02 -13.54
CA GLY A 24 -14.23 21.11 -13.61
C GLY A 24 -14.32 19.92 -12.66
N THR A 25 -13.30 19.07 -12.75
CA THR A 25 -13.12 17.89 -11.90
C THR A 25 -12.20 18.19 -10.72
N VAL A 26 -12.01 17.20 -9.83
CA VAL A 26 -10.97 17.21 -8.78
C VAL A 26 -9.59 17.50 -9.39
N SER A 27 -9.25 16.89 -10.52
CA SER A 27 -7.99 17.16 -11.23
C SER A 27 -7.87 18.61 -11.67
N THR A 28 -8.95 19.21 -12.18
CA THR A 28 -9.00 20.64 -12.55
C THR A 28 -8.63 21.51 -11.35
N ASN A 29 -9.24 21.27 -10.20
CA ASN A 29 -8.95 22.02 -8.98
C ASN A 29 -7.46 21.86 -8.57
N VAL A 30 -6.96 20.63 -8.52
CA VAL A 30 -5.58 20.35 -8.11
C VAL A 30 -4.57 21.02 -9.04
N HIS A 31 -4.79 20.94 -10.36
CA HIS A 31 -3.85 21.50 -11.34
C HIS A 31 -3.92 23.02 -11.39
N LEU A 32 -5.10 23.63 -11.38
CA LEU A 32 -5.24 25.08 -11.33
C LEU A 32 -4.66 25.69 -10.06
N ARG A 33 -4.86 25.04 -8.90
CA ARG A 33 -4.26 25.49 -7.64
C ARG A 33 -2.74 25.41 -7.67
N LYS A 34 -2.17 24.35 -8.26
CA LYS A 34 -0.72 24.24 -8.45
C LYS A 34 -0.18 25.33 -9.37
N LEU A 35 -0.83 25.55 -10.52
CA LEU A 35 -0.45 26.59 -11.46
C LEU A 35 -0.50 27.98 -10.79
N HIS A 36 -1.61 28.32 -10.15
CA HIS A 36 -1.79 29.57 -9.43
C HIS A 36 -0.68 29.80 -8.37
N ASN A 37 -0.40 28.80 -7.55
CA ASN A 37 0.65 28.88 -6.53
C ASN A 37 2.05 29.01 -7.15
N PHE A 38 2.30 28.33 -8.27
CA PHE A 38 3.54 28.46 -9.02
C PHE A 38 3.72 29.88 -9.57
N CYS A 39 2.67 30.45 -10.18
CA CYS A 39 2.72 31.82 -10.70
C CYS A 39 2.96 32.86 -9.59
N LEU A 40 2.40 32.64 -8.39
CA LEU A 40 2.69 33.48 -7.23
C LEU A 40 4.15 33.34 -6.77
N SER A 41 4.68 32.12 -6.70
CA SER A 41 6.08 31.91 -6.29
C SER A 41 7.09 32.44 -7.29
N MET A 42 6.71 32.53 -8.57
CA MET A 42 7.53 33.12 -9.65
C MET A 42 7.35 34.64 -9.78
N ASN A 43 6.53 35.26 -8.91
CA ASN A 43 6.17 36.69 -9.00
C ASN A 43 5.49 37.08 -10.32
N TRP A 44 4.90 36.13 -11.06
CA TRP A 44 4.10 36.42 -12.25
C TRP A 44 2.70 36.94 -11.90
N LEU A 45 2.25 36.66 -10.68
CA LEU A 45 1.05 37.25 -10.10
C LEU A 45 1.47 38.09 -8.88
N PRO A 46 1.09 39.37 -8.81
CA PRO A 46 1.43 40.25 -7.69
C PRO A 46 0.67 39.90 -6.40
N TRP A 47 -0.50 39.24 -6.52
CA TRP A 47 -1.35 38.79 -5.41
C TRP A 47 -2.16 37.57 -5.84
N PRO A 48 -2.71 36.81 -4.85
CA PRO A 48 -3.57 35.66 -5.15
C PRO A 48 -4.85 36.08 -5.85
N LEU A 49 -5.12 35.52 -7.04
CA LEU A 49 -6.40 35.70 -7.74
C LEU A 49 -7.56 35.13 -6.92
N ILE A 50 -7.36 33.95 -6.30
CA ILE A 50 -8.32 33.35 -5.38
C ILE A 50 -7.62 33.21 -4.02
N PRO A 51 -8.10 33.89 -2.96
CA PRO A 51 -7.61 33.70 -1.59
C PRO A 51 -7.70 32.24 -1.16
N LYS A 52 -6.72 31.76 -0.38
CA LYS A 52 -6.61 30.36 0.03
C LYS A 52 -7.92 29.77 0.58
N ARG A 53 -8.69 30.55 1.35
CA ARG A 53 -9.95 30.12 1.97
C ARG A 53 -11.13 30.01 1.00
N LEU A 54 -11.03 30.66 -0.19
CA LEU A 54 -12.11 30.69 -1.18
C LEU A 54 -11.94 29.62 -2.27
N TRP A 55 -10.85 28.85 -2.23
CA TRP A 55 -10.71 27.72 -3.12
C TRP A 55 -11.77 26.65 -2.77
N PRO A 56 -12.52 26.13 -3.76
CA PRO A 56 -13.46 25.06 -3.51
C PRO A 56 -12.79 23.85 -2.85
N GLU A 57 -13.46 23.24 -1.89
CA GLU A 57 -12.99 22.03 -1.24
C GLU A 57 -12.86 20.88 -2.27
N VAL A 58 -11.74 20.18 -2.24
CA VAL A 58 -11.53 19.01 -3.08
C VAL A 58 -12.12 17.79 -2.39
N ARG A 59 -13.24 17.31 -2.90
CA ARG A 59 -13.90 16.09 -2.41
C ARG A 59 -13.50 14.90 -3.26
N PHE A 60 -12.59 14.09 -2.76
CA PHE A 60 -12.21 12.85 -3.42
C PHE A 60 -13.33 11.82 -3.25
N GLN A 61 -13.63 11.10 -4.33
CA GLN A 61 -14.50 9.93 -4.24
C GLN A 61 -13.88 8.92 -3.27
N PRO A 62 -14.63 8.42 -2.27
CA PRO A 62 -14.13 7.46 -1.33
C PRO A 62 -13.78 6.17 -2.08
N LYS A 63 -12.52 5.78 -2.01
CA LYS A 63 -12.06 4.49 -2.50
C LYS A 63 -12.32 3.44 -1.43
N ARG A 64 -12.61 2.22 -1.85
CA ARG A 64 -12.84 1.10 -0.95
C ARG A 64 -11.96 -0.12 -1.31
N ALA A 65 -11.75 -0.97 -0.35
CA ALA A 65 -11.21 -2.30 -0.56
C ALA A 65 -12.19 -3.15 -1.39
N ILE A 66 -11.67 -4.09 -2.15
CA ILE A 66 -12.42 -5.23 -2.65
C ILE A 66 -12.55 -6.26 -1.52
N THR A 67 -13.72 -6.85 -1.32
CA THR A 67 -13.92 -7.89 -0.32
C THR A 67 -13.40 -9.25 -0.80
N ILE A 68 -13.30 -10.23 0.11
CA ILE A 68 -12.87 -11.58 -0.26
C ILE A 68 -13.89 -12.25 -1.20
N GLU A 69 -15.18 -12.04 -0.92
CA GLU A 69 -16.28 -12.58 -1.73
C GLU A 69 -16.27 -11.97 -3.15
N GLU A 70 -16.08 -10.66 -3.23
CA GLU A 70 -15.96 -9.96 -4.52
C GLU A 70 -14.73 -10.44 -5.31
N HIS A 71 -13.61 -10.65 -4.62
CA HIS A 71 -12.40 -11.19 -5.22
C HIS A 71 -12.62 -12.59 -5.79
N GLN A 72 -13.28 -13.47 -5.04
CA GLN A 72 -13.62 -14.81 -5.49
C GLN A 72 -14.51 -14.79 -6.73
N LEU A 73 -15.55 -13.94 -6.75
CA LEU A 73 -16.41 -13.77 -7.93
C LEU A 73 -15.63 -13.29 -9.15
N VAL A 74 -14.67 -12.38 -8.97
CA VAL A 74 -13.77 -11.94 -10.05
C VAL A 74 -12.94 -13.10 -10.59
N LEU A 75 -12.36 -13.93 -9.72
CA LEU A 75 -11.55 -15.08 -10.11
C LEU A 75 -12.37 -16.17 -10.80
N GLU A 76 -13.58 -16.45 -10.34
CA GLU A 76 -14.48 -17.42 -10.97
C GLU A 76 -14.90 -17.03 -12.37
N ARG A 77 -15.16 -15.73 -12.57
CA ARG A 77 -15.50 -15.19 -13.91
C ARG A 77 -14.32 -15.17 -14.85
N GLU A 78 -13.11 -14.92 -14.36
CA GLU A 78 -11.93 -14.71 -15.22
C GLU A 78 -11.47 -16.02 -15.85
N LYS A 79 -11.60 -16.09 -17.18
CA LYS A 79 -11.21 -17.27 -17.95
C LYS A 79 -9.76 -17.23 -18.42
N ASN A 80 -9.16 -16.04 -18.50
CA ASN A 80 -7.78 -15.91 -18.90
C ASN A 80 -6.87 -16.25 -17.70
N PRO A 81 -6.05 -17.31 -17.78
CA PRO A 81 -5.24 -17.77 -16.64
C PRO A 81 -4.19 -16.73 -16.20
N GLU A 82 -3.66 -15.95 -17.14
CA GLU A 82 -2.69 -14.90 -16.81
C GLU A 82 -3.34 -13.78 -15.96
N ARG A 83 -4.53 -13.31 -16.37
CA ARG A 83 -5.28 -12.32 -15.60
C ARG A 83 -5.73 -12.84 -14.25
N ARG A 84 -6.17 -14.09 -14.18
CA ARG A 84 -6.56 -14.72 -12.94
C ARG A 84 -5.40 -14.74 -11.94
N ASN A 85 -4.23 -15.24 -12.34
CA ASN A 85 -3.02 -15.26 -11.52
C ASN A 85 -2.57 -13.83 -11.13
N PHE A 86 -2.72 -12.87 -12.03
CA PHE A 86 -2.44 -11.46 -11.76
C PHE A 86 -3.33 -10.89 -10.66
N TYR A 87 -4.63 -11.17 -10.67
CA TYR A 87 -5.55 -10.72 -9.62
C TYR A 87 -5.26 -11.42 -8.28
N GLU A 88 -4.92 -12.70 -8.29
CA GLU A 88 -4.48 -13.44 -7.10
C GLU A 88 -3.21 -12.79 -6.51
N LEU A 89 -2.18 -12.49 -7.30
CA LEU A 89 -0.98 -11.82 -6.78
C LEU A 89 -1.25 -10.39 -6.33
N CYS A 90 -2.14 -9.65 -6.99
CA CYS A 90 -2.58 -8.34 -6.50
C CYS A 90 -3.21 -8.43 -5.10
N TRP A 91 -4.01 -9.49 -4.85
CA TRP A 91 -4.61 -9.76 -3.55
C TRP A 91 -3.56 -10.09 -2.48
N HIS A 92 -2.63 -10.96 -2.79
CA HIS A 92 -1.66 -11.47 -1.82
C HIS A 92 -0.51 -10.49 -1.54
N LEU A 93 -0.01 -9.79 -2.55
CA LEU A 93 1.16 -8.90 -2.41
C LEU A 93 0.77 -7.44 -2.12
N GLY A 94 -0.45 -7.00 -2.44
CA GLY A 94 -0.85 -5.60 -2.32
C GLY A 94 -0.03 -4.64 -3.18
N GLY A 95 0.77 -5.12 -4.11
CA GLY A 95 1.56 -4.33 -5.03
C GLY A 95 0.70 -3.42 -5.93
N SER A 96 1.30 -2.42 -6.55
CA SER A 96 0.57 -1.68 -7.58
C SER A 96 0.34 -2.55 -8.82
N GLN A 97 -0.71 -2.30 -9.59
CA GLN A 97 -0.96 -3.05 -10.81
C GLN A 97 0.23 -3.05 -11.79
N THR A 98 1.00 -1.97 -11.78
CA THR A 98 2.17 -1.85 -12.66
C THR A 98 3.34 -2.66 -12.11
N ASP A 99 3.57 -2.63 -10.80
CA ASP A 99 4.65 -3.39 -10.18
C ASP A 99 4.39 -4.89 -10.36
N ILE A 100 3.16 -5.36 -10.07
CA ILE A 100 2.80 -6.78 -10.22
C ILE A 100 2.87 -7.23 -11.69
N ALA A 101 2.37 -6.43 -12.63
CA ALA A 101 2.42 -6.79 -14.05
C ALA A 101 3.86 -6.85 -14.62
N ASN A 102 4.81 -6.18 -13.99
CA ASN A 102 6.21 -6.17 -14.42
C ASN A 102 7.10 -7.17 -13.66
N LEU A 103 6.52 -7.99 -12.78
CA LEU A 103 7.28 -9.04 -12.09
C LEU A 103 7.87 -10.03 -13.09
N LYS A 104 9.08 -10.49 -12.78
CA LYS A 104 9.82 -11.48 -13.55
C LYS A 104 10.15 -12.68 -12.70
N ALA A 105 10.46 -13.81 -13.33
CA ALA A 105 10.90 -15.01 -12.65
C ALA A 105 12.20 -14.77 -11.86
N GLU A 106 13.06 -13.90 -12.37
CA GLU A 106 14.33 -13.51 -11.72
C GLU A 106 14.14 -12.69 -10.45
N ASP A 107 12.94 -12.12 -10.23
CA ASP A 107 12.60 -11.41 -8.99
C ASP A 107 12.29 -12.39 -7.82
N ILE A 108 12.22 -13.71 -8.10
CA ILE A 108 11.84 -14.75 -7.14
C ILE A 108 13.08 -15.50 -6.66
N ASP A 109 13.38 -15.38 -5.38
CA ASP A 109 14.35 -16.23 -4.68
C ASP A 109 13.59 -17.40 -4.02
N TRP A 110 13.64 -18.55 -4.67
CA TRP A 110 12.98 -19.76 -4.20
C TRP A 110 13.63 -20.34 -2.95
N ALA A 111 14.96 -20.16 -2.78
CA ALA A 111 15.68 -20.68 -1.62
C ALA A 111 15.30 -19.95 -0.34
N ASN A 112 15.15 -18.63 -0.43
CA ASN A 112 14.77 -17.78 0.69
C ASN A 112 13.28 -17.47 0.74
N GLN A 113 12.49 -17.98 -0.21
CA GLN A 113 11.06 -17.72 -0.35
C GLN A 113 10.73 -16.21 -0.36
N THR A 114 11.47 -15.43 -1.15
CA THR A 114 11.26 -13.98 -1.25
C THR A 114 11.01 -13.54 -2.69
N ILE A 115 10.22 -12.48 -2.83
CA ILE A 115 10.05 -11.73 -4.08
C ILE A 115 10.66 -10.36 -3.86
N ALA A 116 11.63 -9.97 -4.69
CA ALA A 116 12.30 -8.69 -4.62
C ALA A 116 12.15 -7.93 -5.95
N TYR A 117 11.47 -6.78 -5.92
CA TYR A 117 11.27 -5.96 -7.12
C TYR A 117 11.38 -4.47 -6.83
N THR A 118 11.77 -3.70 -7.84
CA THR A 118 11.84 -2.24 -7.76
C THR A 118 10.50 -1.62 -8.14
N ARG A 119 9.94 -0.80 -7.25
CA ARG A 119 8.68 -0.09 -7.52
C ARG A 119 8.87 0.99 -8.58
N GLN A 120 8.07 0.94 -9.62
CA GLN A 120 8.16 1.84 -10.78
C GLN A 120 7.97 3.32 -10.41
N LYS A 121 7.11 3.62 -9.45
CA LYS A 121 6.79 5.01 -9.08
C LYS A 121 7.83 5.66 -8.17
N THR A 122 8.47 4.90 -7.30
CA THR A 122 9.31 5.44 -6.21
C THR A 122 10.76 5.03 -6.30
N GLY A 123 11.09 4.05 -7.15
CA GLY A 123 12.43 3.46 -7.23
C GLY A 123 12.82 2.64 -5.98
N SER A 124 11.95 2.55 -4.98
CA SER A 124 12.23 1.78 -3.76
C SER A 124 12.09 0.27 -4.01
N ILE A 125 12.93 -0.51 -3.36
CA ILE A 125 12.87 -1.97 -3.44
C ILE A 125 11.78 -2.47 -2.50
N ALA A 126 10.96 -3.41 -2.99
CA ALA A 126 10.10 -4.25 -2.17
C ALA A 126 10.77 -5.62 -2.06
N MET A 127 10.94 -6.10 -0.83
CA MET A 127 11.37 -7.48 -0.56
C MET A 127 10.31 -8.11 0.34
N ILE A 128 9.60 -9.09 -0.16
CA ILE A 128 8.43 -9.68 0.50
C ILE A 128 8.65 -11.19 0.60
N HIS A 129 8.64 -11.72 1.81
CA HIS A 129 8.63 -13.16 2.04
C HIS A 129 7.25 -13.71 1.65
N PHE A 130 7.23 -14.84 0.95
CA PHE A 130 6.00 -15.48 0.54
C PHE A 130 5.78 -16.85 1.23
N GLY A 131 4.52 -17.13 1.51
CA GLY A 131 4.09 -18.41 2.05
C GLY A 131 3.51 -19.32 0.96
N PRO A 132 2.95 -20.47 1.36
CA PRO A 132 2.50 -21.53 0.45
C PRO A 132 1.43 -21.07 -0.55
N ASP A 133 0.53 -20.16 -0.19
CA ASP A 133 -0.50 -19.65 -1.11
C ASP A 133 0.11 -18.92 -2.28
N ILE A 134 1.07 -18.01 -2.01
CA ILE A 134 1.76 -17.26 -3.06
C ILE A 134 2.65 -18.21 -3.86
N GLU A 135 3.33 -19.15 -3.21
CA GLU A 135 4.15 -20.17 -3.87
C GLU A 135 3.33 -20.96 -4.89
N ALA A 136 2.14 -21.40 -4.52
CA ALA A 136 1.24 -22.13 -5.41
C ALA A 136 0.82 -21.31 -6.63
N ILE A 137 0.69 -19.97 -6.51
CA ILE A 137 0.43 -19.07 -7.63
C ILE A 137 1.67 -18.96 -8.52
N LEU A 138 2.84 -18.70 -7.91
CA LEU A 138 4.09 -18.51 -8.64
C LEU A 138 4.49 -19.73 -9.47
N ARG A 139 4.24 -20.95 -8.96
CA ARG A 139 4.51 -22.21 -9.70
C ARG A 139 3.63 -22.42 -10.93
N ARG A 140 2.52 -21.66 -11.08
CA ARG A 140 1.68 -21.68 -12.29
C ARG A 140 2.13 -20.68 -13.35
N LEU A 141 3.10 -19.81 -13.00
CA LEU A 141 3.59 -18.74 -13.86
C LEU A 141 4.87 -19.16 -14.59
N PRO A 142 5.30 -18.42 -15.63
CA PRO A 142 6.54 -18.69 -16.35
C PRO A 142 7.76 -18.79 -15.39
N ALA A 143 8.61 -19.77 -15.63
CA ALA A 143 9.82 -19.98 -14.84
C ALA A 143 11.00 -19.07 -15.27
N GLU A 144 10.88 -18.37 -16.39
CA GLU A 144 11.88 -17.46 -16.96
C GLU A 144 11.20 -16.22 -17.54
N GLY A 145 11.86 -15.06 -17.43
CA GLY A 145 11.40 -13.80 -17.97
C GLY A 145 10.14 -13.25 -17.29
N PRO A 146 9.28 -12.49 -18.00
CA PRO A 146 8.09 -11.87 -17.42
C PRO A 146 7.09 -12.90 -16.89
N LEU A 147 6.59 -12.72 -15.67
CA LEU A 147 5.53 -13.56 -15.11
C LEU A 147 4.18 -13.35 -15.82
N PHE A 148 3.99 -12.16 -16.39
CA PHE A 148 2.78 -11.75 -17.10
C PHE A 148 3.10 -11.19 -18.49
N PRO A 149 3.50 -12.05 -19.46
CA PRO A 149 4.01 -11.61 -20.76
C PRO A 149 3.06 -10.70 -21.52
N TYR A 150 1.75 -11.02 -21.53
CA TYR A 150 0.74 -10.19 -22.16
C TYR A 150 0.41 -8.93 -21.34
N LEU A 151 0.10 -9.08 -20.05
CA LEU A 151 -0.31 -7.95 -19.22
C LEU A 151 0.78 -6.89 -19.05
N GLN A 152 2.06 -7.27 -19.12
CA GLN A 152 3.16 -6.32 -19.11
C GLN A 152 3.10 -5.34 -20.30
N THR A 153 2.63 -5.79 -21.48
CA THR A 153 2.51 -4.95 -22.68
C THR A 153 1.25 -4.08 -22.68
N VAL A 154 0.24 -4.42 -21.88
CA VAL A 154 -1.02 -3.68 -21.80
C VAL A 154 -0.83 -2.41 -20.96
N ARG A 155 -1.34 -1.28 -21.44
CA ARG A 155 -1.27 -0.02 -20.69
C ARG A 155 -2.04 -0.12 -19.36
N CYS A 156 -1.53 0.51 -18.32
CA CYS A 156 -2.15 0.46 -16.99
C CYS A 156 -3.61 0.98 -16.98
N GLY A 157 -3.93 1.95 -17.85
CA GLY A 157 -5.30 2.46 -18.02
C GLY A 157 -6.25 1.42 -18.61
N ASP A 158 -5.77 0.65 -19.58
CA ASP A 158 -6.58 -0.38 -20.27
C ASP A 158 -6.82 -1.56 -19.33
N ARG A 159 -5.79 -2.03 -18.60
CA ARG A 159 -5.96 -3.03 -17.52
C ARG A 159 -6.99 -2.59 -16.47
N ALA A 160 -6.94 -1.32 -16.05
CA ALA A 160 -7.87 -0.80 -15.08
C ALA A 160 -9.30 -0.70 -15.62
N THR A 161 -9.47 -0.34 -16.90
CA THR A 161 -10.77 -0.27 -17.56
C THR A 161 -11.39 -1.65 -17.73
N GLU A 162 -10.60 -2.63 -18.17
CA GLU A 162 -11.05 -4.01 -18.32
C GLU A 162 -11.48 -4.62 -16.98
N PHE A 163 -10.67 -4.46 -15.93
CA PHE A 163 -11.04 -4.90 -14.60
C PHE A 163 -12.35 -4.25 -14.12
N LYS A 164 -12.50 -2.94 -14.32
CA LYS A 164 -13.71 -2.21 -13.94
C LYS A 164 -14.94 -2.75 -14.66
N GLN A 165 -14.87 -2.96 -15.98
CA GLN A 165 -15.95 -3.55 -16.78
C GLN A 165 -16.29 -4.96 -16.30
N GLY A 166 -15.26 -5.77 -15.97
CA GLY A 166 -15.43 -7.08 -15.37
C GLY A 166 -16.22 -7.04 -14.06
N CYS A 167 -15.84 -6.12 -13.16
CA CYS A 167 -16.53 -5.91 -11.88
C CYS A 167 -17.98 -5.41 -12.08
N GLU A 168 -18.19 -4.45 -12.95
CA GLU A 168 -19.53 -3.92 -13.26
C GLU A 168 -20.47 -5.01 -13.79
N GLY A 169 -19.96 -5.91 -14.65
CA GLY A 169 -20.71 -7.08 -15.13
C GLY A 169 -21.04 -8.11 -14.05
N LEU A 170 -20.40 -8.04 -12.87
CA LEU A 170 -20.70 -8.83 -11.67
C LEU A 170 -21.54 -8.04 -10.64
N GLY A 171 -21.95 -6.80 -10.95
CA GLY A 171 -22.65 -5.93 -10.03
C GLY A 171 -21.75 -5.30 -8.95
N ILE A 172 -20.43 -5.50 -9.03
CA ILE A 172 -19.45 -4.98 -8.07
C ILE A 172 -19.14 -3.52 -8.42
N LYS A 173 -19.49 -2.58 -7.53
CA LYS A 173 -19.35 -1.14 -7.75
C LYS A 173 -18.30 -0.52 -6.82
N GLY A 174 -17.67 0.59 -7.29
CA GLY A 174 -16.75 1.40 -6.48
C GLY A 174 -15.38 0.76 -6.24
N VAL A 175 -15.01 -0.25 -7.02
CA VAL A 175 -13.70 -0.92 -6.99
C VAL A 175 -12.89 -0.60 -8.24
N SER A 176 -11.60 -0.77 -8.12
CA SER A 176 -10.61 -0.69 -9.19
C SER A 176 -9.45 -1.64 -8.86
N LEU A 177 -8.51 -1.85 -9.76
CA LEU A 177 -7.30 -2.63 -9.44
C LEU A 177 -6.56 -2.09 -8.19
N HIS A 178 -6.65 -0.80 -7.93
CA HIS A 178 -6.08 -0.21 -6.73
C HIS A 178 -6.81 -0.64 -5.43
N SER A 179 -8.03 -1.15 -5.53
CA SER A 179 -8.80 -1.67 -4.39
C SER A 179 -8.16 -2.89 -3.73
N TYR A 180 -7.33 -3.64 -4.46
CA TYR A 180 -6.50 -4.71 -3.89
C TYR A 180 -5.51 -4.20 -2.85
N ARG A 181 -4.92 -3.02 -3.07
CA ARG A 181 -4.00 -2.42 -2.09
C ARG A 181 -4.72 -1.98 -0.82
N TYR A 182 -5.96 -1.48 -0.95
CA TYR A 182 -6.80 -1.20 0.22
C TYR A 182 -7.15 -2.49 0.95
N ALA A 183 -7.55 -3.55 0.23
CA ALA A 183 -7.87 -4.85 0.81
C ALA A 183 -6.68 -5.44 1.57
N TRP A 184 -5.49 -5.37 0.99
CA TRP A 184 -4.26 -5.83 1.64
C TRP A 184 -3.97 -5.03 2.92
N ALA A 185 -4.04 -3.70 2.86
CA ALA A 185 -3.80 -2.84 4.02
C ALA A 185 -4.82 -3.06 5.15
N GLU A 186 -6.10 -3.25 4.81
CA GLU A 186 -7.15 -3.54 5.77
C GLU A 186 -6.93 -4.91 6.44
N ARG A 187 -6.61 -5.96 5.66
CA ARG A 187 -6.28 -7.30 6.18
C ARG A 187 -5.04 -7.29 7.07
N ALA A 188 -3.96 -6.64 6.63
CA ALA A 188 -2.75 -6.50 7.42
C ALA A 188 -3.03 -5.86 8.79
N LYS A 189 -3.85 -4.80 8.82
CA LYS A 189 -4.26 -4.17 10.07
C LYS A 189 -5.14 -5.09 10.92
N GLN A 190 -6.09 -5.80 10.31
CA GLN A 190 -7.02 -6.71 11.02
C GLN A 190 -6.30 -7.88 11.69
N CYS A 191 -5.26 -8.45 11.04
CA CYS A 191 -4.49 -9.55 11.61
C CYS A 191 -3.33 -9.09 12.53
N GLY A 192 -3.22 -7.78 12.81
CA GLY A 192 -2.18 -7.25 13.68
C GLY A 192 -0.78 -7.19 13.04
N TYR A 193 -0.70 -7.25 11.71
CA TYR A 193 0.57 -7.12 11.00
C TYR A 193 1.22 -5.77 11.32
N PRO A 194 2.52 -5.72 11.69
CA PRO A 194 3.15 -4.48 12.14
C PRO A 194 3.04 -3.35 11.11
N GLU A 195 2.56 -2.17 11.55
CA GLU A 195 2.30 -1.02 10.67
C GLU A 195 3.54 -0.64 9.84
N ARG A 196 4.73 -0.73 10.43
CA ARG A 196 6.00 -0.45 9.74
C ARG A 196 6.21 -1.40 8.57
N PHE A 197 6.04 -2.69 8.77
CA PHE A 197 6.19 -3.68 7.71
C PHE A 197 5.13 -3.51 6.62
N ALA A 198 3.90 -3.17 7.02
CA ALA A 198 2.83 -2.88 6.07
C ALA A 198 3.13 -1.62 5.22
N GLN A 199 3.74 -0.60 5.81
CA GLN A 199 4.20 0.59 5.08
C GLN A 199 5.29 0.24 4.06
N GLU A 200 6.27 -0.55 4.46
CA GLU A 200 7.36 -0.99 3.60
C GLU A 200 6.84 -1.88 2.46
N ALA A 201 5.99 -2.87 2.77
CA ALA A 201 5.37 -3.75 1.78
C ALA A 201 4.56 -2.98 0.73
N LEU A 202 3.84 -1.95 1.13
CA LEU A 202 3.06 -1.10 0.22
C LEU A 202 3.86 0.08 -0.36
N GLY A 203 5.07 0.36 0.12
CA GLY A 203 5.88 1.51 -0.31
C GLY A 203 5.27 2.85 0.07
N HIS A 204 4.67 2.93 1.26
CA HIS A 204 4.10 4.16 1.77
C HIS A 204 5.14 4.92 2.60
N ASN A 205 5.62 6.05 2.09
CA ASN A 205 6.63 6.89 2.78
C ASN A 205 6.07 7.67 3.98
N ASN A 206 4.75 7.63 4.21
CA ASN A 206 4.07 8.41 5.24
C ASN A 206 2.99 7.56 5.95
N LYS A 207 3.03 7.57 7.30
CA LYS A 207 2.03 6.89 8.15
C LYS A 207 0.59 7.33 7.87
N ALA A 208 0.37 8.63 7.61
CA ALA A 208 -0.96 9.15 7.31
C ALA A 208 -1.54 8.55 6.01
N VAL A 209 -0.70 8.38 4.98
CA VAL A 209 -1.09 7.72 3.74
C VAL A 209 -1.45 6.26 4.01
N HIS A 210 -0.59 5.52 4.75
CA HIS A 210 -0.87 4.12 5.08
C HIS A 210 -2.17 3.97 5.88
N ARG A 211 -2.38 4.79 6.90
CA ARG A 211 -3.60 4.80 7.72
C ARG A 211 -4.85 5.09 6.92
N ALA A 212 -4.76 5.93 5.88
CA ALA A 212 -5.88 6.18 4.97
C ALA A 212 -6.28 4.92 4.18
N TYR A 213 -5.31 4.08 3.80
CA TYR A 213 -5.57 2.79 3.14
C TYR A 213 -6.24 1.79 4.08
N ALA A 214 -5.81 1.71 5.32
CA ALA A 214 -6.36 0.80 6.33
C ALA A 214 -7.52 1.42 7.15
N ARG A 215 -8.14 2.51 6.67
CA ARG A 215 -9.13 3.31 7.44
C ARG A 215 -10.38 2.53 7.81
N LYS A 216 -10.84 1.64 6.94
CA LYS A 216 -12.06 0.87 7.16
C LYS A 216 -11.85 -0.43 7.93
N ALA A 217 -10.60 -0.81 8.20
CA ALA A 217 -10.31 -1.99 8.99
C ALA A 217 -10.88 -1.85 10.40
N LYS A 218 -11.78 -2.75 10.76
CA LYS A 218 -12.30 -2.89 12.13
C LYS A 218 -11.30 -3.74 12.92
N MET A 219 -10.52 -3.12 13.78
CA MET A 219 -9.61 -3.83 14.67
C MET A 219 -10.35 -4.23 15.94
N ARG A 220 -10.34 -5.52 16.29
CA ARG A 220 -10.83 -6.00 17.56
C ARG A 220 -9.74 -5.73 18.60
N LEU A 221 -9.99 -4.76 19.47
CA LEU A 221 -9.04 -4.45 20.55
C LEU A 221 -9.09 -5.59 21.58
N PRO A 222 -7.93 -6.13 21.99
CA PRO A 222 -7.87 -7.06 23.10
C PRO A 222 -8.26 -6.34 24.39
N SER A 223 -8.75 -7.08 25.38
CA SER A 223 -9.08 -6.49 26.68
C SER A 223 -7.81 -6.01 27.40
N LEU A 224 -7.90 -4.93 28.16
CA LEU A 224 -6.79 -4.46 28.99
C LEU A 224 -6.33 -5.57 29.95
N GLU A 225 -7.27 -6.31 30.51
CA GLU A 225 -7.00 -7.46 31.40
C GLU A 225 -6.07 -8.51 30.80
N SER A 226 -6.17 -8.76 29.46
CA SER A 226 -5.28 -9.72 28.80
C SER A 226 -3.82 -9.23 28.79
N TYR A 227 -3.62 -7.93 28.63
CA TYR A 227 -2.29 -7.31 28.70
C TYR A 227 -1.76 -7.25 30.14
N GLU A 228 -2.61 -6.96 31.10
CA GLU A 228 -2.25 -6.94 32.53
C GLU A 228 -1.79 -8.33 33.01
N ARG A 229 -2.49 -9.40 32.58
CA ARG A 229 -2.07 -10.79 32.88
C ARG A 229 -0.73 -11.11 32.24
N GLN A 230 -0.53 -10.82 30.96
CA GLN A 230 0.76 -11.03 30.29
C GLN A 230 1.90 -10.24 30.95
N ALA A 231 1.65 -8.99 31.34
CA ALA A 231 2.64 -8.17 32.06
C ALA A 231 2.96 -8.73 33.46
N THR A 232 1.98 -9.34 34.11
CA THR A 232 2.17 -9.97 35.42
C THR A 232 2.91 -11.30 35.29
N GLU A 233 2.55 -12.14 34.32
CA GLU A 233 3.23 -13.40 34.01
C GLU A 233 4.69 -13.18 33.54
N GLY A 234 4.93 -12.16 32.70
CA GLY A 234 6.28 -11.78 32.26
C GLY A 234 7.18 -11.14 33.36
N ARG A 235 6.62 -10.75 34.51
CA ARG A 235 7.37 -10.24 35.65
C ARG A 235 7.89 -11.30 36.61
N ILE A 236 7.48 -12.56 36.47
CA ILE A 236 8.07 -13.70 37.21
C ILE A 236 9.37 -14.07 36.50
N ILE A 237 10.38 -13.22 36.62
CA ILE A 237 11.76 -13.63 36.36
C ILE A 237 12.13 -14.56 37.52
N GLN A 238 12.17 -15.86 37.24
CA GLN A 238 12.82 -16.80 38.16
C GLN A 238 14.30 -16.39 38.21
N LEU A 239 14.68 -15.70 39.30
CA LEU A 239 16.09 -15.55 39.65
C LEU A 239 16.66 -16.98 39.71
N PRO A 240 17.79 -17.25 39.04
CA PRO A 240 18.44 -18.54 39.19
C PRO A 240 18.71 -18.73 40.67
N SER A 241 18.21 -19.83 41.25
CA SER A 241 18.50 -20.22 42.62
C SER A 241 20.02 -20.29 42.73
N GLN A 242 20.59 -19.50 43.66
CA GLN A 242 21.98 -19.62 44.01
C GLN A 242 22.23 -21.07 44.42
N ALA A 243 22.91 -21.81 43.55
CA ALA A 243 23.43 -23.11 43.92
C ALA A 243 24.33 -22.89 45.09
N SER A 244 23.98 -23.51 46.21
CA SER A 244 24.74 -23.52 47.47
C SER A 244 26.22 -23.78 47.18
N GLU A 245 27.08 -22.82 47.46
CA GLU A 245 28.51 -23.06 47.55
C GLU A 245 28.75 -24.15 48.60
N ALA A 246 29.00 -25.35 48.12
CA ALA A 246 29.49 -26.44 48.92
C ALA A 246 30.87 -26.07 49.43
N HIS A 247 30.94 -25.87 50.73
CA HIS A 247 32.09 -25.75 51.60
C HIS A 247 33.20 -26.70 51.17
N ARG A 248 34.35 -26.18 50.70
CA ARG A 248 35.60 -26.96 50.58
C ARG A 248 36.37 -26.80 51.90
N PRO A 249 36.61 -27.90 52.60
CA PRO A 249 37.49 -27.84 53.80
C PRO A 249 38.91 -27.60 53.40
N GLY A 250 39.57 -26.75 54.13
CA GLY A 250 40.97 -26.41 53.99
C GLY A 250 41.90 -27.57 54.17
N GLY A 251 42.85 -27.65 53.27
CA GLY A 251 44.06 -28.52 53.43
C GLY A 251 45.29 -27.65 53.63
N PHE A 252 45.71 -27.57 54.86
CA PHE A 252 47.06 -27.13 55.23
C PHE A 252 48.08 -28.16 54.72
N GLY A 253 49.10 -27.73 54.08
CA GLY A 253 50.22 -28.55 53.69
C GLY A 253 51.48 -27.69 53.54
N GLN A 254 52.31 -27.84 54.52
CA GLN A 254 53.63 -27.18 54.78
C GLN A 254 54.70 -27.55 53.74
N SER A 255 55.51 -26.57 53.49
CA SER A 255 56.99 -26.53 53.60
C SER A 255 57.89 -27.35 52.67
N ALA A 256 58.91 -26.64 52.27
CA ALA A 256 60.30 -26.94 52.19
C ALA A 256 60.85 -27.52 50.84
N GLY A 257 61.84 -26.83 50.36
CA GLY A 257 62.82 -27.24 49.37
C GLY A 257 63.27 -26.08 48.52
#